data_a5369d9e447b1d476f22c3ee17e789e0
#
_entry.id   a5369d9e447b1d476f22c3ee17e789e0
#
_cell.length_a   1.000
_cell.length_b   1.000
_cell.length_c   1.000
_cell.angle_alpha   90.00
_cell.angle_beta   90.00
_cell.angle_gamma   90.00
#
_symmetry.space_group_name_H-M   'P 1'
#
loop_
_entity.id
_entity.type
_entity.pdbx_description
1 polymer ?
#
loop_
_entity_poly.entity_id
_entity_poly.type
_entity_poly.pdbx_seq_one_letter_code
_entity_poly.pdbx_strand_id
1 'polypeptide(L)'
;MTDNILNIAILGASGYTGAELLRLLAYHPHANVVALSGDSQAGKTMGEVYPHLSHLPHRLVKLDDVDYHAVDLVFCCLPHGTTQPVLAGLPNGVRIVDLSADFRLHDADAYAHWYGHAHQAPDLQNQAVYGLSEWYRDDVAAALLIANPGCYPTCSLLPLLPLLKAGLLAREALIINAMSGVTGAGRKTAQAMLFSEVNDGAKAYGVGGHRHAAEMEQETKLPISFTPHLVPMSRGMSATINATLANGASADDCRAALEKRYKDEPFVSVCAKGVTPSTHEVRGTNQCRIAVAQDRVEGRVIIVSVIDNLVKGASGQAVQNMNIMHGFDESLGLAHGAVFP
;
A
#
# COMPACT_ATOMS: atom_id res chain seq x y z
N MET A 1 -21.93 -9.85 -21.29
CA MET A 1 -21.05 -9.71 -20.12
C MET A 1 -21.96 -9.79 -18.90
N THR A 2 -21.85 -10.84 -18.12
CA THR A 2 -22.65 -10.99 -16.89
C THR A 2 -22.22 -9.87 -15.95
N ASP A 3 -23.18 -9.04 -15.48
CA ASP A 3 -22.97 -8.02 -14.45
C ASP A 3 -22.58 -8.73 -13.14
N ASN A 4 -21.30 -9.10 -13.02
CA ASN A 4 -20.80 -9.73 -11.80
C ASN A 4 -20.53 -8.61 -10.78
N ILE A 5 -21.54 -8.31 -9.97
CA ILE A 5 -21.43 -7.35 -8.86
C ILE A 5 -20.95 -8.11 -7.64
N LEU A 6 -19.85 -7.64 -7.04
CA LEU A 6 -19.28 -8.20 -5.82
C LEU A 6 -19.90 -7.55 -4.59
N ASN A 7 -20.42 -8.35 -3.69
CA ASN A 7 -20.79 -7.92 -2.36
C ASN A 7 -19.54 -7.82 -1.48
N ILE A 8 -19.27 -6.63 -1.00
CA ILE A 8 -18.01 -6.30 -0.33
C ILE A 8 -18.26 -5.89 1.12
N ALA A 9 -17.49 -6.45 2.05
CA ALA A 9 -17.39 -5.96 3.41
C ALA A 9 -16.06 -5.22 3.62
N ILE A 10 -16.10 -4.08 4.34
CA ILE A 10 -14.91 -3.35 4.76
C ILE A 10 -14.81 -3.41 6.28
N LEU A 11 -13.86 -4.18 6.80
CA LEU A 11 -13.63 -4.32 8.23
C LEU A 11 -12.70 -3.22 8.71
N GLY A 12 -13.07 -2.50 9.78
CA GLY A 12 -12.32 -1.34 10.27
C GLY A 12 -12.53 -0.07 9.44
N ALA A 13 -13.72 0.10 8.84
CA ALA A 13 -14.07 1.20 7.93
C ALA A 13 -13.99 2.60 8.56
N SER A 14 -13.95 2.72 9.88
CA SER A 14 -13.79 4.00 10.58
C SER A 14 -12.36 4.57 10.55
N GLY A 15 -11.38 3.82 10.03
CA GLY A 15 -10.01 4.27 9.76
C GLY A 15 -9.88 5.02 8.43
N TYR A 16 -8.72 5.67 8.20
CA TYR A 16 -8.47 6.39 6.93
C TYR A 16 -8.50 5.48 5.70
N THR A 17 -7.93 4.28 5.80
CA THR A 17 -7.91 3.31 4.69
C THR A 17 -9.31 2.81 4.36
N GLY A 18 -10.15 2.52 5.36
CA GLY A 18 -11.53 2.12 5.14
C GLY A 18 -12.39 3.22 4.51
N ALA A 19 -12.24 4.47 4.97
CA ALA A 19 -12.92 5.62 4.38
C ALA A 19 -12.47 5.86 2.92
N GLU A 20 -11.18 5.66 2.64
CA GLU A 20 -10.63 5.80 1.29
C GLU A 20 -11.10 4.67 0.37
N LEU A 21 -11.17 3.42 0.84
CA LEU A 21 -11.79 2.31 0.11
C LEU A 21 -13.22 2.65 -0.27
N LEU A 22 -14.04 3.09 0.70
CA LEU A 22 -15.43 3.45 0.43
C LEU A 22 -15.54 4.56 -0.61
N ARG A 23 -14.65 5.59 -0.58
CA ARG A 23 -14.59 6.65 -1.58
C ARG A 23 -14.29 6.12 -2.98
N LEU A 24 -13.36 5.18 -3.11
CA LEU A 24 -12.96 4.58 -4.40
C LEU A 24 -14.05 3.63 -4.92
N LEU A 25 -14.58 2.79 -4.06
CA LEU A 25 -15.59 1.79 -4.42
C LEU A 25 -16.95 2.40 -4.75
N ALA A 26 -17.28 3.60 -4.26
CA ALA A 26 -18.52 4.31 -4.58
C ALA A 26 -18.72 4.56 -6.08
N TYR A 27 -17.65 4.56 -6.85
CA TYR A 27 -17.69 4.75 -8.31
C TYR A 27 -17.21 3.52 -9.09
N HIS A 28 -17.06 2.39 -8.41
CA HIS A 28 -16.64 1.15 -9.05
C HIS A 28 -17.85 0.39 -9.59
N PRO A 29 -17.92 0.07 -10.90
CA PRO A 29 -19.14 -0.46 -11.53
C PRO A 29 -19.52 -1.87 -11.05
N HIS A 30 -18.59 -2.63 -10.50
CA HIS A 30 -18.80 -4.00 -10.03
C HIS A 30 -18.75 -4.15 -8.49
N ALA A 31 -18.72 -3.05 -7.73
CA ALA A 31 -18.64 -3.10 -6.27
C ALA A 31 -19.97 -2.70 -5.63
N ASN A 32 -20.50 -3.58 -4.78
CA ASN A 32 -21.62 -3.31 -3.90
C ASN A 32 -21.14 -3.46 -2.45
N VAL A 33 -20.93 -2.35 -1.76
CA VAL A 33 -20.51 -2.39 -0.35
C VAL A 33 -21.74 -2.70 0.51
N VAL A 34 -21.79 -3.90 1.06
CA VAL A 34 -22.94 -4.40 1.85
C VAL A 34 -22.72 -4.27 3.35
N ALA A 35 -21.47 -4.23 3.82
CA ALA A 35 -21.16 -4.13 5.25
C ALA A 35 -19.94 -3.26 5.52
N LEU A 36 -20.03 -2.44 6.56
CA LEU A 36 -18.91 -1.66 7.10
C LEU A 36 -18.78 -1.92 8.60
N SER A 37 -17.65 -2.46 9.07
CA SER A 37 -17.45 -2.57 10.52
C SER A 37 -16.62 -1.44 11.08
N GLY A 38 -16.88 -1.08 12.34
CA GLY A 38 -16.15 -0.05 13.06
C GLY A 38 -16.60 0.00 14.51
N ASP A 39 -16.14 -0.93 15.35
CA ASP A 39 -16.66 -1.22 16.69
C ASP A 39 -16.85 0.01 17.57
N SER A 40 -15.86 0.89 17.65
CA SER A 40 -15.94 2.14 18.43
C SER A 40 -16.92 3.17 17.85
N GLN A 41 -17.37 2.99 16.62
CA GLN A 41 -18.27 3.87 15.88
C GLN A 41 -19.55 3.13 15.42
N ALA A 42 -19.78 1.90 15.88
CA ALA A 42 -20.96 1.13 15.53
C ALA A 42 -22.25 1.90 15.83
N GLY A 43 -23.22 1.81 14.91
CA GLY A 43 -24.48 2.58 14.97
C GLY A 43 -24.42 3.95 14.27
N LYS A 44 -23.26 4.51 14.00
CA LYS A 44 -23.14 5.77 13.25
C LYS A 44 -23.13 5.54 11.74
N THR A 45 -23.61 6.53 10.99
CA THR A 45 -23.42 6.58 9.54
C THR A 45 -21.96 6.97 9.19
N MET A 46 -21.52 6.63 7.99
CA MET A 46 -20.20 7.10 7.52
C MET A 46 -20.16 8.63 7.41
N GLY A 47 -21.28 9.29 7.12
CA GLY A 47 -21.38 10.77 7.12
C GLY A 47 -21.17 11.41 8.49
N GLU A 48 -21.60 10.75 9.59
CA GLU A 48 -21.35 11.22 10.96
C GLU A 48 -19.87 11.07 11.35
N VAL A 49 -19.16 10.09 10.80
CA VAL A 49 -17.71 9.87 11.05
C VAL A 49 -16.83 10.67 10.10
N TYR A 50 -17.26 10.79 8.85
CA TYR A 50 -16.58 11.49 7.74
C TYR A 50 -17.60 12.32 6.94
N PRO A 51 -17.78 13.61 7.23
CA PRO A 51 -18.83 14.43 6.61
C PRO A 51 -18.84 14.46 5.08
N HIS A 52 -17.68 14.32 4.44
CA HIS A 52 -17.57 14.26 2.98
C HIS A 52 -18.14 12.97 2.36
N LEU A 53 -18.42 11.94 3.16
CA LEU A 53 -19.08 10.69 2.75
C LEU A 53 -20.58 10.67 3.11
N SER A 54 -21.17 11.80 3.51
CA SER A 54 -22.59 11.89 3.93
C SER A 54 -23.60 11.54 2.82
N HIS A 55 -23.19 11.60 1.56
CA HIS A 55 -24.01 11.19 0.42
C HIS A 55 -24.12 9.65 0.27
N LEU A 56 -23.31 8.87 1.00
CA LEU A 56 -23.34 7.42 0.98
C LEU A 56 -24.20 6.90 2.15
N PRO A 57 -25.12 5.95 1.92
CA PRO A 57 -26.11 5.55 2.91
C PRO A 57 -25.59 4.58 3.99
N HIS A 58 -24.28 4.30 3.99
CA HIS A 58 -23.70 3.25 4.80
C HIS A 58 -23.63 3.60 6.29
N ARG A 59 -23.94 2.59 7.12
CA ARG A 59 -23.86 2.63 8.59
C ARG A 59 -22.83 1.61 9.08
N LEU A 60 -22.06 2.00 10.08
CA LEU A 60 -21.10 1.13 10.75
C LEU A 60 -21.80 0.16 11.70
N VAL A 61 -21.41 -1.11 11.61
CA VAL A 61 -21.86 -2.17 12.53
C VAL A 61 -20.69 -2.69 13.35
N LYS A 62 -20.96 -3.52 14.37
CA LYS A 62 -19.90 -4.28 15.04
C LYS A 62 -19.36 -5.36 14.11
N LEU A 63 -18.14 -5.81 14.37
CA LEU A 63 -17.50 -6.87 13.59
C LEU A 63 -18.33 -8.16 13.58
N ASP A 64 -18.88 -8.53 14.75
CA ASP A 64 -19.70 -9.73 14.95
C ASP A 64 -21.10 -9.65 14.29
N ASP A 65 -21.55 -8.46 13.92
CA ASP A 65 -22.85 -8.24 13.27
C ASP A 65 -22.76 -8.33 11.72
N VAL A 66 -21.57 -8.57 11.16
CA VAL A 66 -21.39 -8.71 9.71
C VAL A 66 -21.81 -10.11 9.25
N ASP A 67 -22.76 -10.18 8.30
CA ASP A 67 -23.12 -11.43 7.64
C ASP A 67 -22.11 -11.79 6.55
N TYR A 68 -21.09 -12.54 6.91
CA TYR A 68 -20.03 -12.97 5.99
C TYR A 68 -20.50 -13.98 4.93
N HIS A 69 -21.67 -14.62 5.09
CA HIS A 69 -22.22 -15.53 4.06
C HIS A 69 -22.81 -14.78 2.86
N ALA A 70 -23.10 -13.49 3.03
CA ALA A 70 -23.59 -12.62 1.97
C ALA A 70 -22.46 -11.84 1.27
N VAL A 71 -21.18 -12.13 1.57
CA VAL A 71 -20.01 -11.37 1.12
C VAL A 71 -19.13 -12.19 0.20
N ASP A 72 -18.75 -11.62 -0.95
CA ASP A 72 -17.83 -12.23 -1.91
C ASP A 72 -16.36 -11.85 -1.60
N LEU A 73 -16.14 -10.64 -1.09
CA LEU A 73 -14.81 -10.11 -0.80
C LEU A 73 -14.79 -9.27 0.48
N VAL A 74 -13.78 -9.47 1.29
CA VAL A 74 -13.47 -8.69 2.50
C VAL A 74 -12.23 -7.83 2.27
N PHE A 75 -12.35 -6.50 2.46
CA PHE A 75 -11.21 -5.64 2.73
C PHE A 75 -11.01 -5.53 4.23
N CYS A 76 -9.83 -5.95 4.72
CA CYS A 76 -9.51 -5.87 6.14
C CYS A 76 -8.62 -4.65 6.42
N CYS A 77 -9.16 -3.67 7.13
CA CYS A 77 -8.48 -2.43 7.57
C CYS A 77 -8.34 -2.38 9.10
N LEU A 78 -8.38 -3.53 9.76
CA LEU A 78 -8.22 -3.63 11.21
C LEU A 78 -6.77 -3.33 11.62
N PRO A 79 -6.52 -2.93 12.86
CA PRO A 79 -5.16 -2.79 13.38
C PRO A 79 -4.39 -4.12 13.31
N HIS A 80 -3.09 -4.04 13.00
CA HIS A 80 -2.21 -5.22 13.05
C HIS A 80 -2.26 -5.90 14.43
N GLY A 81 -2.05 -7.21 14.46
CA GLY A 81 -2.19 -8.05 15.65
C GLY A 81 -3.62 -8.45 15.98
N THR A 82 -4.62 -7.90 15.28
CA THR A 82 -6.04 -8.24 15.50
C THR A 82 -6.70 -8.94 14.32
N THR A 83 -6.07 -8.96 13.14
CA THR A 83 -6.68 -9.44 11.90
C THR A 83 -6.65 -10.96 11.77
N GLN A 84 -5.60 -11.61 12.25
CA GLN A 84 -5.38 -13.04 12.07
C GLN A 84 -6.54 -13.91 12.54
N PRO A 85 -7.05 -13.79 13.79
CA PRO A 85 -8.17 -14.59 14.25
C PRO A 85 -9.48 -14.26 13.52
N VAL A 86 -9.68 -13.01 13.13
CA VAL A 86 -10.87 -12.57 12.39
C VAL A 86 -10.89 -13.21 10.99
N LEU A 87 -9.78 -13.11 10.25
CA LEU A 87 -9.70 -13.62 8.89
C LEU A 87 -9.69 -15.16 8.85
N ALA A 88 -9.10 -15.81 9.85
CA ALA A 88 -9.15 -17.27 9.97
C ALA A 88 -10.56 -17.81 10.28
N GLY A 89 -11.44 -16.98 10.82
CA GLY A 89 -12.83 -17.33 11.11
C GLY A 89 -13.83 -17.08 9.96
N LEU A 90 -13.38 -16.54 8.83
CA LEU A 90 -14.27 -16.26 7.69
C LEU A 90 -14.73 -17.54 7.00
N PRO A 91 -15.93 -17.54 6.38
CA PRO A 91 -16.41 -18.67 5.59
C PRO A 91 -15.47 -19.00 4.42
N ASN A 92 -15.37 -20.30 4.09
CA ASN A 92 -14.60 -20.73 2.94
C ASN A 92 -15.12 -20.09 1.64
N GLY A 93 -14.21 -19.64 0.79
CA GLY A 93 -14.53 -19.06 -0.50
C GLY A 93 -14.64 -17.54 -0.53
N VAL A 94 -14.73 -16.88 0.62
CA VAL A 94 -14.63 -15.42 0.70
C VAL A 94 -13.20 -15.00 0.34
N ARG A 95 -13.07 -14.12 -0.66
CA ARG A 95 -11.76 -13.54 -1.01
C ARG A 95 -11.40 -12.42 -0.05
N ILE A 96 -10.11 -12.25 0.21
CA ILE A 96 -9.62 -11.33 1.24
C ILE A 96 -8.51 -10.45 0.65
N VAL A 97 -8.62 -9.14 0.89
CA VAL A 97 -7.51 -8.20 0.72
C VAL A 97 -7.22 -7.58 2.08
N ASP A 98 -6.12 -8.00 2.71
CA ASP A 98 -5.71 -7.51 4.03
C ASP A 98 -4.77 -6.30 3.89
N LEU A 99 -5.20 -5.14 4.39
CA LEU A 99 -4.42 -3.92 4.44
C LEU A 99 -3.62 -3.79 5.74
N SER A 100 -3.79 -4.74 6.68
CA SER A 100 -2.95 -4.80 7.88
C SER A 100 -1.54 -5.28 7.53
N ALA A 101 -0.71 -5.44 8.54
CA ALA A 101 0.63 -5.97 8.34
C ALA A 101 0.75 -7.48 8.67
N ASP A 102 -0.38 -8.11 9.04
CA ASP A 102 -0.37 -9.41 9.72
C ASP A 102 -0.02 -10.60 8.82
N PHE A 103 -0.14 -10.43 7.48
CA PHE A 103 0.14 -11.48 6.51
C PHE A 103 1.26 -11.14 5.51
N ARG A 104 1.98 -10.03 5.70
CA ARG A 104 2.99 -9.56 4.74
C ARG A 104 4.31 -10.31 4.80
N LEU A 105 4.71 -10.78 5.99
CA LEU A 105 5.96 -11.52 6.16
C LEU A 105 5.71 -13.02 6.03
N HIS A 106 6.41 -13.67 5.10
CA HIS A 106 6.26 -15.12 4.85
C HIS A 106 6.83 -15.96 5.99
N ASP A 107 7.91 -15.48 6.64
CA ASP A 107 8.58 -16.16 7.72
C ASP A 107 7.91 -15.80 9.06
N ALA A 108 7.39 -16.83 9.76
CA ALA A 108 6.71 -16.67 11.04
C ALA A 108 7.65 -16.21 12.16
N ASP A 109 8.93 -16.58 12.12
CA ASP A 109 9.92 -16.14 13.09
C ASP A 109 10.29 -14.67 12.86
N ALA A 110 10.45 -14.26 11.61
CA ALA A 110 10.61 -12.86 11.25
C ALA A 110 9.37 -12.03 11.69
N TYR A 111 8.16 -12.54 11.47
CA TYR A 111 6.95 -11.90 11.97
C TYR A 111 6.99 -11.74 13.50
N ALA A 112 7.28 -12.81 14.23
CA ALA A 112 7.35 -12.77 15.70
C ALA A 112 8.42 -11.79 16.20
N HIS A 113 9.57 -11.74 15.54
CA HIS A 113 10.63 -10.79 15.87
C HIS A 113 10.18 -9.33 15.71
N TRP A 114 9.56 -8.99 14.55
CA TRP A 114 9.20 -7.61 14.21
C TRP A 114 7.90 -7.12 14.88
N TYR A 115 6.97 -8.04 15.19
CA TYR A 115 5.67 -7.70 15.78
C TYR A 115 5.55 -8.04 17.26
N GLY A 116 6.52 -8.78 17.83
CA GLY A 116 6.61 -9.05 19.26
C GLY A 116 5.69 -10.17 19.77
N HIS A 117 5.05 -10.91 18.88
CA HIS A 117 4.19 -12.06 19.20
C HIS A 117 4.16 -13.07 18.05
N ALA A 118 3.89 -14.34 18.37
CA ALA A 118 3.77 -15.40 17.38
C ALA A 118 2.59 -15.15 16.42
N HIS A 119 2.73 -15.61 15.19
CA HIS A 119 1.65 -15.59 14.20
C HIS A 119 0.52 -16.54 14.62
N GLN A 120 -0.73 -16.06 14.62
CA GLN A 120 -1.88 -16.81 15.16
C GLN A 120 -2.66 -17.60 14.09
N ALA A 121 -2.36 -17.39 12.80
CA ALA A 121 -3.03 -18.07 11.68
C ALA A 121 -2.02 -18.56 10.62
N PRO A 122 -1.09 -19.50 10.99
CA PRO A 122 -0.03 -19.93 10.09
C PRO A 122 -0.55 -20.63 8.82
N ASP A 123 -1.65 -21.38 8.91
CA ASP A 123 -2.24 -22.06 7.76
C ASP A 123 -2.79 -21.06 6.73
N LEU A 124 -3.37 -19.95 7.20
CA LEU A 124 -3.83 -18.88 6.34
C LEU A 124 -2.65 -18.07 5.78
N GLN A 125 -1.58 -17.89 6.58
CA GLN A 125 -0.34 -17.24 6.13
C GLN A 125 0.27 -17.94 4.90
N ASN A 126 0.25 -19.28 4.88
CA ASN A 126 0.78 -20.05 3.75
C ASN A 126 0.01 -19.85 2.43
N GLN A 127 -1.18 -19.27 2.48
CA GLN A 127 -2.02 -18.96 1.32
C GLN A 127 -1.92 -17.48 0.93
N ALA A 128 -1.27 -16.65 1.74
CA ALA A 128 -1.19 -15.22 1.50
C ALA A 128 -0.24 -14.90 0.33
N VAL A 129 -0.74 -14.13 -0.63
CA VAL A 129 0.06 -13.58 -1.73
C VAL A 129 0.40 -12.13 -1.42
N TYR A 130 1.66 -11.76 -1.57
CA TYR A 130 2.10 -10.37 -1.42
C TYR A 130 1.56 -9.51 -2.58
N GLY A 131 0.69 -8.57 -2.27
CA GLY A 131 -0.14 -7.86 -3.24
C GLY A 131 0.53 -6.66 -3.91
N LEU A 132 1.82 -6.74 -4.30
CA LEU A 132 2.43 -5.73 -5.17
C LEU A 132 2.00 -6.01 -6.62
N SER A 133 0.86 -5.44 -7.02
CA SER A 133 0.10 -5.79 -8.23
C SER A 133 0.95 -5.89 -9.49
N GLU A 134 1.81 -4.91 -9.73
CA GLU A 134 2.66 -4.86 -10.93
C GLU A 134 3.74 -5.94 -10.96
N TRP A 135 4.07 -6.52 -9.79
CA TRP A 135 5.14 -7.52 -9.68
C TRP A 135 4.62 -8.96 -9.61
N TYR A 136 3.49 -9.16 -8.91
CA TYR A 136 2.90 -10.47 -8.63
C TYR A 136 1.51 -10.67 -9.25
N ARG A 137 1.25 -10.06 -10.43
CA ARG A 137 -0.07 -10.03 -11.07
C ARG A 137 -0.71 -11.42 -11.23
N ASP A 138 0.06 -12.41 -11.71
CA ASP A 138 -0.47 -13.75 -11.96
C ASP A 138 -0.81 -14.45 -10.63
N ASP A 139 0.04 -14.29 -9.61
CA ASP A 139 -0.20 -14.82 -8.27
C ASP A 139 -1.42 -14.16 -7.62
N VAL A 140 -1.54 -12.82 -7.77
CA VAL A 140 -2.70 -12.05 -7.29
C VAL A 140 -3.99 -12.51 -7.95
N ALA A 141 -3.98 -12.80 -9.26
CA ALA A 141 -5.16 -13.29 -9.97
C ALA A 141 -5.67 -14.64 -9.45
N ALA A 142 -4.76 -15.50 -8.97
CA ALA A 142 -5.09 -16.82 -8.44
C ALA A 142 -5.37 -16.83 -6.93
N ALA A 143 -5.11 -15.74 -6.22
CA ALA A 143 -5.13 -15.69 -4.77
C ALA A 143 -6.53 -15.71 -4.15
N LEU A 144 -6.63 -16.28 -2.94
CA LEU A 144 -7.78 -16.11 -2.05
C LEU A 144 -7.51 -15.05 -0.97
N LEU A 145 -6.26 -14.91 -0.54
CA LEU A 145 -5.82 -13.91 0.42
C LEU A 145 -4.67 -13.09 -0.15
N ILE A 146 -4.86 -11.79 -0.22
CA ILE A 146 -3.83 -10.82 -0.55
C ILE A 146 -3.36 -10.10 0.71
N ALA A 147 -2.06 -10.18 0.98
CA ALA A 147 -1.38 -9.30 1.92
C ALA A 147 -1.00 -8.01 1.19
N ASN A 148 -1.81 -6.97 1.33
CA ASN A 148 -1.60 -5.70 0.63
C ASN A 148 -0.36 -4.99 1.19
N PRO A 149 0.61 -4.59 0.36
CA PRO A 149 1.88 -4.01 0.81
C PRO A 149 1.74 -2.77 1.68
N GLY A 150 2.74 -2.52 2.51
CA GLY A 150 2.89 -1.23 3.18
C GLY A 150 3.19 -0.10 2.19
N CYS A 151 2.87 1.14 2.57
CA CYS A 151 3.06 2.29 1.69
C CYS A 151 4.54 2.54 1.33
N TYR A 152 5.45 2.45 2.29
CA TYR A 152 6.88 2.57 2.03
C TYR A 152 7.43 1.42 1.16
N PRO A 153 7.09 0.14 1.42
CA PRO A 153 7.42 -0.96 0.52
C PRO A 153 6.91 -0.74 -0.90
N THR A 154 5.66 -0.38 -1.10
CA THR A 154 5.11 -0.09 -2.44
C THR A 154 5.94 0.98 -3.15
N CYS A 155 6.20 2.12 -2.48
CA CYS A 155 6.96 3.23 -3.05
C CYS A 155 8.39 2.85 -3.43
N SER A 156 9.03 1.97 -2.64
CA SER A 156 10.43 1.60 -2.80
C SER A 156 10.65 0.38 -3.69
N LEU A 157 9.80 -0.64 -3.58
CA LEU A 157 9.97 -1.90 -4.31
C LEU A 157 9.64 -1.77 -5.80
N LEU A 158 8.67 -0.91 -6.16
CA LEU A 158 8.35 -0.68 -7.56
C LEU A 158 9.59 -0.28 -8.39
N PRO A 159 10.45 0.67 -7.99
CA PRO A 159 11.69 0.90 -8.73
C PRO A 159 12.78 -0.16 -8.48
N LEU A 160 12.88 -0.73 -7.28
CA LEU A 160 14.01 -1.59 -6.92
C LEU A 160 13.97 -2.98 -7.56
N LEU A 161 12.80 -3.64 -7.52
CA LEU A 161 12.71 -5.05 -7.98
C LEU A 161 13.06 -5.21 -9.47
N PRO A 162 12.59 -4.37 -10.40
CA PRO A 162 13.00 -4.47 -11.80
C PRO A 162 14.48 -4.27 -12.02
N LEU A 163 15.09 -3.31 -11.31
CA LEU A 163 16.51 -2.99 -11.45
C LEU A 163 17.42 -4.09 -10.90
N LEU A 164 17.02 -4.68 -9.75
CA LEU A 164 17.72 -5.82 -9.17
C LEU A 164 17.59 -7.08 -10.06
N LYS A 165 16.39 -7.32 -10.62
CA LYS A 165 16.17 -8.43 -11.56
C LYS A 165 16.96 -8.28 -12.85
N ALA A 166 17.11 -7.05 -13.32
CA ALA A 166 17.91 -6.74 -14.51
C ALA A 166 19.42 -6.76 -14.24
N GLY A 167 19.88 -6.92 -12.99
CA GLY A 167 21.29 -6.91 -12.62
C GLY A 167 21.96 -5.55 -12.77
N LEU A 168 21.19 -4.45 -12.71
CA LEU A 168 21.69 -3.08 -12.86
C LEU A 168 22.15 -2.45 -11.55
N LEU A 169 21.72 -3.01 -10.40
CA LEU A 169 22.17 -2.59 -9.08
C LEU A 169 23.07 -3.65 -8.47
N ALA A 170 24.10 -3.22 -7.75
CA ALA A 170 24.95 -4.11 -6.96
C ALA A 170 24.12 -4.76 -5.84
N ARG A 171 24.45 -6.01 -5.50
CA ARG A 171 23.77 -6.77 -4.44
C ARG A 171 24.40 -6.48 -3.08
N GLU A 172 24.24 -5.27 -2.63
CA GLU A 172 24.73 -4.77 -1.34
C GLU A 172 23.63 -3.99 -0.61
N ALA A 173 23.92 -3.50 0.59
CA ALA A 173 22.96 -2.76 1.40
C ALA A 173 22.42 -1.52 0.66
N LEU A 174 21.10 -1.39 0.63
CA LEU A 174 20.40 -0.24 0.04
C LEU A 174 20.14 0.82 1.12
N ILE A 175 20.22 2.09 0.73
CA ILE A 175 19.89 3.21 1.62
C ILE A 175 18.61 3.87 1.12
N ILE A 176 17.58 3.90 1.97
CA ILE A 176 16.27 4.47 1.65
C ILE A 176 15.91 5.50 2.71
N ASN A 177 15.81 6.77 2.29
CA ASN A 177 15.24 7.84 3.09
C ASN A 177 13.87 8.17 2.50
N ALA A 178 12.83 8.15 3.33
CA ALA A 178 11.49 8.40 2.84
C ALA A 178 10.74 9.41 3.71
N MET A 179 9.88 10.20 3.07
CA MET A 179 9.01 11.18 3.71
C MET A 179 7.57 10.74 3.53
N SER A 180 6.76 10.82 4.58
CA SER A 180 5.33 10.51 4.53
C SER A 180 4.50 11.61 5.15
N GLY A 181 3.35 11.86 4.56
CA GLY A 181 2.30 12.65 5.18
C GLY A 181 1.73 11.97 6.44
N VAL A 182 1.15 12.79 7.32
CA VAL A 182 0.69 12.40 8.65
C VAL A 182 -0.41 11.34 8.65
N THR A 183 -1.19 11.23 7.59
CA THR A 183 -2.24 10.21 7.48
C THR A 183 -1.69 8.77 7.46
N GLY A 184 -0.40 8.60 7.15
CA GLY A 184 0.29 7.31 7.24
C GLY A 184 0.35 6.73 8.66
N ALA A 185 0.25 7.57 9.69
CA ALA A 185 0.17 7.14 11.09
C ALA A 185 -1.24 6.66 11.51
N GLY A 186 -2.23 6.75 10.63
CA GLY A 186 -3.62 6.41 10.92
C GLY A 186 -4.38 7.51 11.69
N ARG A 187 -5.61 7.19 12.11
CA ARG A 187 -6.53 8.15 12.76
C ARG A 187 -6.46 8.14 14.29
N LYS A 188 -5.61 7.31 14.87
CA LYS A 188 -5.50 7.21 16.33
C LYS A 188 -4.98 8.53 16.90
N THR A 189 -5.68 9.06 17.91
CA THR A 189 -5.25 10.28 18.62
C THR A 189 -3.92 10.03 19.35
N ALA A 190 -2.93 10.87 19.09
CA ALA A 190 -1.65 10.86 19.75
C ALA A 190 -1.09 12.30 19.84
N GLN A 191 -0.39 12.63 20.91
CA GLN A 191 0.20 13.95 21.09
C GLN A 191 1.10 14.33 19.91
N ALA A 192 1.95 13.41 19.45
CA ALA A 192 2.85 13.62 18.32
C ALA A 192 2.14 13.89 16.97
N MET A 193 0.81 13.77 16.92
CA MET A 193 -0.03 14.05 15.76
C MET A 193 -0.86 15.33 15.92
N LEU A 194 -0.69 16.08 17.00
CA LEU A 194 -1.32 17.39 17.17
C LEU A 194 -0.78 18.35 16.10
N PHE A 195 -1.63 19.22 15.58
CA PHE A 195 -1.24 20.18 14.55
C PHE A 195 -0.01 21.01 14.94
N SER A 196 0.03 21.51 16.19
CA SER A 196 1.15 22.28 16.74
C SER A 196 2.46 21.49 16.88
N GLU A 197 2.38 20.16 16.93
CA GLU A 197 3.57 19.29 17.06
C GLU A 197 4.10 18.83 15.67
N VAL A 198 3.24 18.85 14.66
CA VAL A 198 3.55 18.37 13.29
C VAL A 198 3.84 19.53 12.34
N ASN A 199 3.12 20.65 12.49
CA ASN A 199 3.24 21.77 11.55
C ASN A 199 4.65 22.37 11.61
N ASP A 200 5.17 22.76 10.43
CA ASP A 200 6.49 23.36 10.25
C ASP A 200 7.68 22.50 10.70
N GLY A 201 7.46 21.21 10.97
CA GLY A 201 8.49 20.28 11.42
C GLY A 201 8.61 19.03 10.53
N ALA A 202 9.82 18.46 10.44
CA ALA A 202 10.06 17.15 9.90
C ALA A 202 10.75 16.28 10.94
N LYS A 203 10.26 15.05 11.16
CA LYS A 203 10.75 14.17 12.20
C LYS A 203 11.05 12.78 11.67
N ALA A 204 12.30 12.31 11.80
CA ALA A 204 12.63 10.91 11.61
C ALA A 204 11.98 10.07 12.73
N TYR A 205 11.46 8.90 12.39
CA TYR A 205 10.86 7.97 13.35
C TYR A 205 11.19 6.53 13.00
N GLY A 206 11.10 5.62 13.98
CA GLY A 206 11.43 4.21 13.78
C GLY A 206 12.82 3.98 13.21
N VAL A 207 13.78 4.86 13.52
CA VAL A 207 15.14 4.81 12.99
C VAL A 207 15.81 3.50 13.41
N GLY A 208 16.32 2.76 12.42
CA GLY A 208 16.96 1.46 12.63
C GLY A 208 16.01 0.32 13.04
N GLY A 209 14.69 0.56 13.17
CA GLY A 209 13.74 -0.46 13.66
C GLY A 209 12.32 -0.33 13.09
N HIS A 210 12.15 0.29 11.93
CA HIS A 210 10.82 0.38 11.31
C HIS A 210 10.44 -0.93 10.60
N ARG A 211 9.27 -1.48 10.93
CA ARG A 211 8.78 -2.80 10.46
C ARG A 211 8.72 -2.96 8.93
N HIS A 212 8.54 -1.88 8.18
CA HIS A 212 8.58 -1.93 6.71
C HIS A 212 9.97 -2.26 6.14
N ALA A 213 11.06 -2.15 6.94
CA ALA A 213 12.37 -2.62 6.50
C ALA A 213 12.35 -4.13 6.24
N ALA A 214 11.78 -4.92 7.16
CA ALA A 214 11.65 -6.37 7.01
C ALA A 214 10.90 -6.78 5.74
N GLU A 215 9.81 -6.05 5.44
CA GLU A 215 9.00 -6.27 4.24
C GLU A 215 9.81 -6.00 2.95
N MET A 216 10.57 -4.91 2.92
CA MET A 216 11.43 -4.58 1.78
C MET A 216 12.63 -5.54 1.65
N GLU A 217 13.24 -5.94 2.76
CA GLU A 217 14.35 -6.91 2.79
C GLU A 217 13.88 -8.29 2.34
N GLN A 218 12.67 -8.70 2.73
CA GLN A 218 12.05 -9.92 2.25
C GLN A 218 11.97 -9.96 0.72
N GLU A 219 11.55 -8.86 0.09
CA GLU A 219 11.34 -8.81 -1.36
C GLU A 219 12.64 -8.62 -2.14
N THR A 220 13.54 -7.76 -1.66
CA THR A 220 14.82 -7.49 -2.35
C THR A 220 15.88 -8.56 -2.10
N LYS A 221 15.77 -9.31 -0.99
CA LYS A 221 16.82 -10.23 -0.48
C LYS A 221 18.14 -9.48 -0.19
N LEU A 222 18.05 -8.22 0.22
CA LEU A 222 19.19 -7.36 0.55
C LEU A 222 18.93 -6.62 1.85
N PRO A 223 19.98 -6.32 2.65
CA PRO A 223 19.87 -5.46 3.82
C PRO A 223 19.46 -4.04 3.40
N ILE A 224 18.57 -3.42 4.19
CA ILE A 224 18.07 -2.08 3.91
C ILE A 224 18.28 -1.14 5.09
N SER A 225 19.08 -0.10 4.89
CA SER A 225 19.14 1.04 5.81
C SER A 225 17.96 1.97 5.53
N PHE A 226 16.92 1.88 6.35
CA PHE A 226 15.66 2.61 6.16
C PHE A 226 15.45 3.69 7.21
N THR A 227 15.24 4.93 6.74
CA THR A 227 14.95 6.07 7.61
C THR A 227 13.69 6.79 7.13
N PRO A 228 12.52 6.50 7.71
CA PRO A 228 11.29 7.24 7.41
C PRO A 228 11.22 8.56 8.18
N HIS A 229 10.60 9.55 7.55
CA HIS A 229 10.32 10.86 8.14
C HIS A 229 8.82 11.16 8.03
N LEU A 230 8.28 11.72 9.09
CA LEU A 230 6.95 12.34 9.07
C LEU A 230 7.14 13.83 8.75
N VAL A 231 6.36 14.32 7.78
CA VAL A 231 6.42 15.73 7.35
C VAL A 231 5.02 16.35 7.35
N PRO A 232 4.89 17.69 7.45
CA PRO A 232 3.62 18.39 7.66
C PRO A 232 2.78 18.48 6.37
N MET A 233 2.46 17.34 5.78
CA MET A 233 1.48 17.21 4.70
C MET A 233 0.45 16.15 5.05
N SER A 234 -0.79 16.30 4.61
CA SER A 234 -1.83 15.33 4.90
C SER A 234 -1.60 14.01 4.18
N ARG A 235 -1.32 14.07 2.87
CA ARG A 235 -1.12 12.92 1.97
C ARG A 235 0.15 13.08 1.15
N GLY A 236 0.67 11.98 0.69
CA GLY A 236 1.84 11.89 -0.15
C GLY A 236 2.99 11.14 0.52
N MET A 237 3.79 10.52 -0.30
CA MET A 237 4.99 9.81 0.11
C MET A 237 6.07 9.98 -0.95
N SER A 238 7.28 10.24 -0.52
CA SER A 238 8.46 10.31 -1.38
C SER A 238 9.56 9.45 -0.79
N ALA A 239 10.08 8.51 -1.58
CA ALA A 239 11.26 7.72 -1.22
C ALA A 239 12.45 8.15 -2.06
N THR A 240 13.56 8.47 -1.43
CA THR A 240 14.87 8.68 -2.06
C THR A 240 15.75 7.48 -1.75
N ILE A 241 16.11 6.77 -2.80
CA ILE A 241 16.87 5.53 -2.75
C ILE A 241 18.25 5.78 -3.31
N ASN A 242 19.28 5.51 -2.53
CA ASN A 242 20.67 5.58 -2.94
C ASN A 242 21.20 4.15 -3.11
N ALA A 243 21.62 3.81 -4.32
CA ALA A 243 22.10 2.47 -4.64
C ALA A 243 23.42 2.54 -5.41
N THR A 244 24.22 1.49 -5.31
CA THR A 244 25.41 1.30 -6.12
C THR A 244 25.02 0.62 -7.42
N LEU A 245 25.50 1.15 -8.54
CA LEU A 245 25.34 0.53 -9.85
C LEU A 245 26.15 -0.77 -9.95
N ALA A 246 25.64 -1.76 -10.63
CA ALA A 246 26.42 -2.93 -11.00
C ALA A 246 27.53 -2.52 -11.98
N ASN A 247 28.61 -3.33 -12.07
CA ASN A 247 29.73 -3.01 -12.93
C ASN A 247 29.31 -2.81 -14.39
N GLY A 248 29.64 -1.66 -14.95
CA GLY A 248 29.30 -1.27 -16.32
C GLY A 248 27.89 -0.72 -16.52
N ALA A 249 27.04 -0.70 -15.50
CA ALA A 249 25.71 -0.11 -15.57
C ALA A 249 25.73 1.42 -15.38
N SER A 250 24.72 2.09 -15.92
CA SER A 250 24.54 3.55 -15.80
C SER A 250 23.12 3.90 -15.31
N ALA A 251 22.93 5.14 -14.89
CA ALA A 251 21.60 5.65 -14.55
C ALA A 251 20.65 5.65 -15.76
N ASP A 252 21.17 5.84 -16.97
CA ASP A 252 20.37 5.76 -18.20
C ASP A 252 19.91 4.31 -18.49
N ASP A 253 20.74 3.30 -18.20
CA ASP A 253 20.33 1.89 -18.29
C ASP A 253 19.24 1.58 -17.27
N CYS A 254 19.35 2.07 -16.04
CA CYS A 254 18.32 1.93 -15.01
C CYS A 254 16.99 2.56 -15.46
N ARG A 255 17.02 3.79 -15.99
CA ARG A 255 15.83 4.48 -16.48
C ARG A 255 15.19 3.70 -17.64
N ALA A 256 15.96 3.28 -18.62
CA ALA A 256 15.48 2.51 -19.77
C ALA A 256 14.86 1.16 -19.35
N ALA A 257 15.45 0.47 -18.37
CA ALA A 257 14.89 -0.77 -17.82
C ALA A 257 13.53 -0.55 -17.14
N LEU A 258 13.37 0.53 -16.37
CA LEU A 258 12.11 0.90 -15.75
C LEU A 258 11.06 1.32 -16.78
N GLU A 259 11.42 2.13 -17.77
CA GLU A 259 10.55 2.53 -18.89
C GLU A 259 10.02 1.29 -19.64
N LYS A 260 10.90 0.35 -19.94
CA LYS A 260 10.53 -0.93 -20.59
C LYS A 260 9.60 -1.76 -19.72
N ARG A 261 9.88 -1.85 -18.41
CA ARG A 261 9.08 -2.67 -17.48
C ARG A 261 7.68 -2.12 -17.29
N TYR A 262 7.55 -0.82 -17.21
CA TYR A 262 6.31 -0.14 -16.85
C TYR A 262 5.55 0.48 -18.03
N LYS A 263 5.98 0.19 -19.27
CA LYS A 263 5.39 0.76 -20.49
C LYS A 263 3.88 0.59 -20.58
N ASP A 264 3.40 -0.60 -20.20
CA ASP A 264 1.98 -0.99 -20.33
C ASP A 264 1.27 -1.04 -18.96
N GLU A 265 1.91 -0.52 -17.89
CA GLU A 265 1.32 -0.48 -16.55
C GLU A 265 0.49 0.80 -16.35
N PRO A 266 -0.79 0.69 -15.97
CA PRO A 266 -1.68 1.86 -15.90
C PRO A 266 -1.30 2.84 -14.77
N PHE A 267 -0.61 2.37 -13.74
CA PHE A 267 -0.38 3.14 -12.52
C PHE A 267 1.09 3.42 -12.20
N VAL A 268 2.02 3.05 -13.06
CA VAL A 268 3.44 3.34 -12.85
C VAL A 268 4.01 4.07 -14.06
N SER A 269 4.62 5.22 -13.82
CA SER A 269 5.27 6.01 -14.86
C SER A 269 6.69 6.41 -14.50
N VAL A 270 7.56 6.43 -15.50
CA VAL A 270 8.95 6.86 -15.36
C VAL A 270 9.09 8.28 -15.90
N CYS A 271 9.67 9.17 -15.10
CA CYS A 271 9.90 10.56 -15.48
C CYS A 271 10.98 10.68 -16.57
N ALA A 272 10.85 11.67 -17.43
CA ALA A 272 11.89 12.01 -18.38
C ALA A 272 13.21 12.36 -17.65
N LYS A 273 14.34 12.18 -18.34
CA LYS A 273 15.66 12.51 -17.80
C LYS A 273 15.71 13.97 -17.32
N GLY A 274 16.18 14.16 -16.10
CA GLY A 274 16.29 15.48 -15.46
C GLY A 274 14.99 15.98 -14.79
N VAL A 275 13.89 15.21 -14.86
CA VAL A 275 12.63 15.54 -14.18
C VAL A 275 12.54 14.74 -12.89
N THR A 276 12.28 15.42 -11.77
CA THR A 276 12.04 14.80 -10.45
C THR A 276 10.59 15.02 -10.07
N PRO A 277 9.82 13.94 -9.71
CA PRO A 277 8.42 14.07 -9.40
C PRO A 277 8.18 14.67 -8.00
N SER A 278 7.01 15.29 -7.83
CA SER A 278 6.50 15.79 -6.56
C SER A 278 5.29 14.98 -6.08
N THR A 279 5.09 14.89 -4.77
CA THR A 279 3.92 14.22 -4.16
C THR A 279 2.59 14.86 -4.58
N HIS A 280 2.56 16.14 -4.97
CA HIS A 280 1.38 16.82 -5.50
C HIS A 280 0.88 16.17 -6.81
N GLU A 281 1.78 15.61 -7.61
CA GLU A 281 1.46 15.05 -8.93
C GLU A 281 0.73 13.70 -8.84
N VAL A 282 0.68 13.10 -7.65
CA VAL A 282 0.05 11.78 -7.41
C VAL A 282 -1.04 11.82 -6.33
N ARG A 283 -1.27 12.96 -5.71
CA ARG A 283 -2.22 13.10 -4.60
C ARG A 283 -3.64 12.71 -5.02
N GLY A 284 -4.25 11.77 -4.28
CA GLY A 284 -5.60 11.26 -4.52
C GLY A 284 -5.69 10.21 -5.63
N THR A 285 -4.56 9.81 -6.24
CA THR A 285 -4.50 8.86 -7.36
C THR A 285 -3.81 7.56 -7.00
N ASN A 286 -4.03 6.51 -7.82
CA ASN A 286 -3.30 5.25 -7.73
C ASN A 286 -1.96 5.29 -8.49
N GLN A 287 -1.44 6.47 -8.81
CA GLN A 287 -0.20 6.63 -9.57
C GLN A 287 1.05 6.50 -8.69
N CYS A 288 2.07 5.86 -9.25
CA CYS A 288 3.47 5.90 -8.81
C CYS A 288 4.30 6.58 -9.89
N ARG A 289 5.07 7.60 -9.54
CA ARG A 289 5.99 8.26 -10.47
C ARG A 289 7.43 8.06 -10.02
N ILE A 290 8.29 7.62 -10.93
CA ILE A 290 9.68 7.22 -10.65
C ILE A 290 10.62 8.06 -11.47
N ALA A 291 11.64 8.65 -10.84
CA ALA A 291 12.76 9.29 -11.50
C ALA A 291 14.07 8.59 -11.19
N VAL A 292 14.99 8.60 -12.16
CA VAL A 292 16.35 8.07 -12.01
C VAL A 292 17.33 9.17 -12.36
N ALA A 293 18.26 9.45 -11.46
CA ALA A 293 19.30 10.43 -11.62
C ALA A 293 20.69 9.83 -11.40
N GLN A 294 21.66 10.26 -12.22
CA GLN A 294 23.06 9.96 -11.95
C GLN A 294 23.49 10.68 -10.66
N ASP A 295 24.10 9.95 -9.73
CA ASP A 295 24.73 10.57 -8.58
C ASP A 295 26.04 11.28 -9.02
N ARG A 296 26.40 12.34 -8.29
CA ARG A 296 27.70 12.99 -8.42
C ARG A 296 28.86 12.06 -8.02
N VAL A 297 28.58 11.10 -7.14
CA VAL A 297 29.52 10.05 -6.76
C VAL A 297 29.51 8.97 -7.84
N GLU A 298 30.70 8.69 -8.40
CA GLU A 298 30.87 7.68 -9.44
C GLU A 298 30.39 6.30 -8.95
N GLY A 299 29.77 5.53 -9.85
CA GLY A 299 29.24 4.19 -9.54
C GLY A 299 27.94 4.18 -8.73
N ARG A 300 27.32 5.35 -8.46
CA ARG A 300 26.08 5.44 -7.70
C ARG A 300 24.92 5.99 -8.53
N VAL A 301 23.71 5.62 -8.13
CA VAL A 301 22.47 6.11 -8.72
C VAL A 301 21.51 6.56 -7.61
N ILE A 302 20.76 7.62 -7.89
CA ILE A 302 19.67 8.12 -7.02
C ILE A 302 18.35 7.84 -7.72
N ILE A 303 17.44 7.16 -7.02
CA ILE A 303 16.10 6.91 -7.51
C ILE A 303 15.12 7.64 -6.59
N VAL A 304 14.20 8.39 -7.18
CA VAL A 304 13.12 9.07 -6.45
C VAL A 304 11.79 8.47 -6.89
N SER A 305 11.00 8.03 -5.94
CA SER A 305 9.67 7.46 -6.19
C SER A 305 8.63 8.19 -5.34
N VAL A 306 7.49 8.55 -5.93
CA VAL A 306 6.40 9.21 -5.21
C VAL A 306 5.06 8.52 -5.45
N ILE A 307 4.25 8.43 -4.39
CA ILE A 307 2.88 7.89 -4.39
C ILE A 307 1.98 8.71 -3.46
N ASP A 308 0.66 8.54 -3.56
CA ASP A 308 -0.25 8.85 -2.45
C ASP A 308 -0.25 7.69 -1.46
N ASN A 309 0.10 7.95 -0.20
CA ASN A 309 0.23 6.93 0.83
C ASN A 309 -1.07 6.22 1.20
N LEU A 310 -2.24 6.86 0.98
CA LEU A 310 -3.56 6.26 1.22
C LEU A 310 -4.15 5.56 -0.01
N VAL A 311 -3.74 5.96 -1.22
CA VAL A 311 -4.25 5.36 -2.47
C VAL A 311 -3.29 4.29 -2.97
N LYS A 312 -2.26 4.61 -3.75
CA LYS A 312 -1.29 3.60 -4.23
C LYS A 312 -0.56 2.91 -3.08
N GLY A 313 -0.33 3.61 -1.98
CA GLY A 313 0.30 3.06 -0.78
C GLY A 313 -0.61 2.18 0.09
N ALA A 314 -1.93 2.11 -0.18
CA ALA A 314 -2.89 1.35 0.64
C ALA A 314 -4.16 0.98 -0.14
N SER A 315 -5.20 1.83 -0.08
CA SER A 315 -6.56 1.49 -0.52
C SER A 315 -6.68 1.36 -2.03
N GLY A 316 -5.96 2.16 -2.81
CA GLY A 316 -5.96 2.05 -4.26
C GLY A 316 -5.26 0.77 -4.75
N GLN A 317 -4.12 0.42 -4.14
CA GLN A 317 -3.46 -0.87 -4.37
C GLN A 317 -4.39 -2.04 -4.03
N ALA A 318 -5.15 -1.93 -2.94
CA ALA A 318 -6.11 -2.96 -2.55
C ALA A 318 -7.25 -3.12 -3.57
N VAL A 319 -7.80 -2.01 -4.09
CA VAL A 319 -8.82 -2.04 -5.16
C VAL A 319 -8.22 -2.61 -6.47
N GLN A 320 -6.99 -2.23 -6.83
CA GLN A 320 -6.29 -2.80 -7.98
C GLN A 320 -6.12 -4.32 -7.83
N ASN A 321 -5.71 -4.80 -6.65
CA ASN A 321 -5.63 -6.23 -6.35
C ASN A 321 -6.99 -6.92 -6.45
N MET A 322 -8.07 -6.33 -5.92
CA MET A 322 -9.43 -6.83 -6.09
C MET A 322 -9.79 -6.98 -7.57
N ASN A 323 -9.50 -5.98 -8.39
CA ASN A 323 -9.78 -6.00 -9.82
C ASN A 323 -9.07 -7.17 -10.50
N ILE A 324 -7.78 -7.36 -10.24
CA ILE A 324 -6.99 -8.48 -10.77
C ILE A 324 -7.55 -9.82 -10.29
N MET A 325 -7.85 -9.98 -9.00
CA MET A 325 -8.42 -11.21 -8.41
C MET A 325 -9.72 -11.64 -9.08
N HIS A 326 -10.51 -10.70 -9.57
CA HIS A 326 -11.81 -10.96 -10.17
C HIS A 326 -11.81 -10.85 -11.71
N GLY A 327 -10.65 -10.64 -12.33
CA GLY A 327 -10.50 -10.54 -13.79
C GLY A 327 -11.12 -9.27 -14.38
N PHE A 328 -11.28 -8.22 -13.60
CA PHE A 328 -11.70 -6.91 -14.06
C PHE A 328 -10.51 -6.12 -14.62
N ASP A 329 -10.80 -5.06 -15.39
CA ASP A 329 -9.78 -4.09 -15.75
C ASP A 329 -9.21 -3.43 -14.47
N GLU A 330 -7.89 -3.44 -14.35
CA GLU A 330 -7.20 -2.94 -13.14
C GLU A 330 -7.52 -1.49 -12.79
N SER A 331 -7.89 -0.69 -13.79
CA SER A 331 -8.15 0.75 -13.63
C SER A 331 -9.56 1.08 -13.13
N LEU A 332 -10.47 0.12 -13.07
CA LEU A 332 -11.84 0.35 -12.63
C LEU A 332 -11.87 0.92 -11.19
N GLY A 333 -12.61 2.00 -11.02
CA GLY A 333 -12.68 2.74 -9.75
C GLY A 333 -11.43 3.54 -9.38
N LEU A 334 -10.36 3.52 -10.21
CA LEU A 334 -9.06 4.12 -9.90
C LEU A 334 -8.59 5.19 -10.89
N ALA A 335 -9.31 5.42 -11.98
CA ALA A 335 -8.94 6.36 -13.05
C ALA A 335 -9.17 7.84 -12.68
N HIS A 336 -8.75 8.25 -11.47
CA HIS A 336 -8.88 9.63 -11.01
C HIS A 336 -7.61 10.43 -11.33
N GLY A 337 -7.79 11.70 -11.75
CA GLY A 337 -6.70 12.65 -11.87
C GLY A 337 -6.21 13.15 -10.51
N ALA A 338 -4.95 13.58 -10.44
CA ALA A 338 -4.40 14.16 -9.21
C ALA A 338 -5.09 15.49 -8.86
N VAL A 339 -5.28 15.70 -7.56
CA VAL A 339 -5.73 17.01 -7.06
C VAL A 339 -4.49 17.89 -6.88
N PHE A 340 -4.28 18.79 -7.83
CA PHE A 340 -3.13 19.69 -7.87
C PHE A 340 -3.63 21.16 -7.81
N PRO A 341 -3.03 22.06 -7.05
CA PRO A 341 -1.85 21.95 -6.23
C PRO A 341 -2.01 21.13 -4.95
#